data_cccff55e1d6916a095e29c8e1b5f7896
#
_entry.id   cccff55e1d6916a095e29c8e1b5f7896
#
_cell.length_a   1.000
_cell.length_b   1.000
_cell.length_c   1.000
_cell.angle_alpha   90.00
_cell.angle_beta   90.00
_cell.angle_gamma   90.00
#
_symmetry.space_group_name_H-M   'P 1'
#
loop_
_entity.id
_entity.type
_entity.pdbx_description
1 polymer ?
#
loop_
_entity_poly.entity_id
_entity_poly.type
_entity_poly.pdbx_seq_one_letter_code
_entity_poly.pdbx_strand_id
1 'polypeptide(L)'
;MSPIENSQMSFAKRVLINISLVLLVVLLVLILFYVLDVILLLFGAILLAIFLHGLANIVRRYSRLSEGLSVLLVSVLLVTILALSVWLLAPSVAEQIRLLRDELPQSADKVSAYLLNYSWGRVIIEQLPSNSEIIEKVNNSSFLSRVGGYFSTTLGVITNIALMLLLSLYLASEPKTYIRGFTKLFPLERRGRVSEILYEIGETLSWWLIGKGASMLFIGVLTWIGLSIIGVPLALTLGLIAGLLSFIPNFGPILSAVPALLLAFIDSPTSALYVLGLFIFVQLIESNLVTPMIERQTVELPPVLTIVSQLALALLVGAVGLILATPILAVVMVLVQTLYIQDVLG
;
A
#
# COMPACT_ATOMS: atom_id res chain seq x y z
N MET A 1 -33.42 -36.88 53.04
CA MET A 1 -32.41 -37.04 51.97
C MET A 1 -33.11 -36.94 50.66
N SER A 2 -33.06 -35.76 50.05
CA SER A 2 -33.64 -35.52 48.73
C SER A 2 -32.60 -35.86 47.64
N PRO A 3 -32.93 -36.58 46.60
CA PRO A 3 -31.99 -36.84 45.51
C PRO A 3 -31.80 -35.58 44.69
N ILE A 4 -30.56 -35.22 44.50
CA ILE A 4 -30.12 -34.16 43.60
C ILE A 4 -30.55 -34.54 42.19
N GLU A 5 -31.52 -33.83 41.69
CA GLU A 5 -32.02 -33.93 40.33
C GLU A 5 -30.94 -33.39 39.37
N ASN A 6 -30.12 -34.33 38.89
CA ASN A 6 -29.13 -34.07 37.84
C ASN A 6 -29.92 -33.78 36.53
N SER A 7 -30.25 -32.52 36.28
CA SER A 7 -30.91 -32.12 35.04
C SER A 7 -29.93 -32.30 33.88
N GLN A 8 -29.90 -33.52 33.33
CA GLN A 8 -29.25 -33.78 32.06
C GLN A 8 -29.98 -32.93 31.01
N MET A 9 -29.31 -31.90 30.52
CA MET A 9 -29.86 -31.13 29.40
C MET A 9 -30.22 -32.06 28.26
N SER A 10 -31.48 -31.99 27.76
CA SER A 10 -31.94 -32.82 26.65
C SER A 10 -31.00 -32.64 25.44
N PHE A 11 -30.80 -33.71 24.67
CA PHE A 11 -29.94 -33.69 23.46
C PHE A 11 -30.24 -32.49 22.56
N ALA A 12 -31.52 -32.18 22.34
CA ALA A 12 -31.98 -31.04 21.56
C ALA A 12 -31.47 -29.68 22.13
N LYS A 13 -31.45 -29.54 23.46
CA LYS A 13 -30.96 -28.32 24.12
C LYS A 13 -29.45 -28.14 23.95
N ARG A 14 -28.66 -29.21 24.00
CA ARG A 14 -27.21 -29.18 23.74
C ARG A 14 -26.91 -28.84 22.29
N VAL A 15 -27.64 -29.43 21.34
CA VAL A 15 -27.50 -29.12 19.91
C VAL A 15 -27.87 -27.66 19.65
N LEU A 16 -28.92 -27.15 20.24
CA LEU A 16 -29.34 -25.75 20.08
C LEU A 16 -28.27 -24.76 20.65
N ILE A 17 -27.70 -25.06 21.80
CA ILE A 17 -26.63 -24.26 22.39
C ILE A 17 -25.38 -24.26 21.49
N ASN A 18 -24.98 -25.44 20.97
CA ASN A 18 -23.82 -25.53 20.10
C ASN A 18 -24.03 -24.77 18.78
N ILE A 19 -25.21 -24.89 18.15
CA ILE A 19 -25.54 -24.11 16.93
C ILE A 19 -25.56 -22.62 17.24
N SER A 20 -26.15 -22.20 18.35
CA SER A 20 -26.18 -20.80 18.79
C SER A 20 -24.76 -20.24 19.03
N LEU A 21 -23.89 -21.05 19.62
CA LEU A 21 -22.50 -20.68 19.88
C LEU A 21 -21.69 -20.56 18.58
N VAL A 22 -21.86 -21.48 17.63
CA VAL A 22 -21.26 -21.42 16.31
C VAL A 22 -21.73 -20.16 15.55
N LEU A 23 -23.04 -19.92 15.56
CA LEU A 23 -23.64 -18.76 14.91
C LEU A 23 -23.14 -17.44 15.52
N LEU A 24 -22.98 -17.37 16.84
CA LEU A 24 -22.40 -16.24 17.54
C LEU A 24 -20.93 -16.00 17.12
N VAL A 25 -20.13 -17.07 17.06
CA VAL A 25 -18.73 -16.98 16.63
C VAL A 25 -18.65 -16.50 15.18
N VAL A 26 -19.45 -17.05 14.27
CA VAL A 26 -19.51 -16.62 12.88
C VAL A 26 -19.93 -15.14 12.78
N LEU A 27 -20.94 -14.72 13.54
CA LEU A 27 -21.38 -13.33 13.59
C LEU A 27 -20.26 -12.40 14.10
N LEU A 28 -19.56 -12.79 15.15
CA LEU A 28 -18.42 -12.02 15.67
C LEU A 28 -17.27 -11.91 14.65
N VAL A 29 -16.96 -12.98 13.94
CA VAL A 29 -15.96 -12.97 12.88
C VAL A 29 -16.39 -12.05 11.74
N LEU A 30 -17.63 -12.09 11.29
CA LEU A 30 -18.16 -11.20 10.26
C LEU A 30 -18.11 -9.72 10.70
N ILE A 31 -18.51 -9.42 11.93
CA ILE A 31 -18.43 -8.07 12.50
C ILE A 31 -16.97 -7.62 12.55
N LEU A 32 -16.04 -8.49 12.97
CA LEU A 32 -14.62 -8.17 13.03
C LEU A 32 -14.08 -7.79 11.65
N PHE A 33 -14.43 -8.52 10.59
CA PHE A 33 -14.02 -8.16 9.22
C PHE A 33 -14.58 -6.80 8.79
N TYR A 34 -15.86 -6.52 9.04
CA TYR A 34 -16.45 -5.21 8.71
C TYR A 34 -15.82 -4.05 9.50
N VAL A 35 -15.54 -4.26 10.78
CA VAL A 35 -14.91 -3.26 11.64
C VAL A 35 -13.47 -3.03 11.23
N LEU A 36 -12.78 -4.05 10.75
CA LEU A 36 -11.40 -3.94 10.29
C LEU A 36 -11.25 -2.96 9.11
N ASP A 37 -12.16 -3.01 8.14
CA ASP A 37 -12.16 -2.06 7.01
C ASP A 37 -12.32 -0.62 7.48
N VAL A 38 -13.21 -0.36 8.44
CA VAL A 38 -13.41 0.97 9.02
C VAL A 38 -12.18 1.42 9.82
N ILE A 39 -11.56 0.52 10.59
CA ILE A 39 -10.33 0.82 11.34
C ILE A 39 -9.20 1.16 10.37
N LEU A 40 -9.03 0.41 9.29
CA LEU A 40 -7.99 0.67 8.29
C LEU A 40 -8.25 1.98 7.54
N LEU A 41 -9.51 2.29 7.21
CA LEU A 41 -9.87 3.58 6.62
C LEU A 41 -9.55 4.73 7.58
N LEU A 42 -9.89 4.60 8.86
CA LEU A 42 -9.57 5.60 9.88
C LEU A 42 -8.05 5.73 10.06
N PHE A 43 -7.33 4.62 10.10
CA PHE A 43 -5.86 4.63 10.18
C PHE A 43 -5.25 5.32 8.95
N GLY A 44 -5.73 5.03 7.74
CA GLY A 44 -5.33 5.72 6.51
C GLY A 44 -5.62 7.22 6.57
N ALA A 45 -6.77 7.61 7.13
CA ALA A 45 -7.11 9.03 7.33
C ALA A 45 -6.18 9.71 8.35
N ILE A 46 -5.78 9.01 9.43
CA ILE A 46 -4.79 9.50 10.40
C ILE A 46 -3.42 9.68 9.74
N LEU A 47 -2.95 8.70 8.96
CA LEU A 47 -1.69 8.80 8.21
C LEU A 47 -1.70 9.99 7.25
N LEU A 48 -2.79 10.15 6.49
CA LEU A 48 -2.94 11.27 5.58
C LEU A 48 -2.99 12.60 6.34
N ALA A 49 -3.66 12.67 7.49
CA ALA A 49 -3.68 13.85 8.35
C ALA A 49 -2.28 14.22 8.87
N ILE A 50 -1.50 13.23 9.32
CA ILE A 50 -0.10 13.42 9.76
C ILE A 50 0.74 13.94 8.59
N PHE A 51 0.59 13.38 7.41
CA PHE A 51 1.30 13.81 6.20
C PHE A 51 0.95 15.25 5.82
N LEU A 52 -0.35 15.58 5.76
CA LEU A 52 -0.83 16.93 5.46
C LEU A 52 -0.32 17.95 6.49
N HIS A 53 -0.40 17.61 7.77
CA HIS A 53 0.09 18.48 8.85
C HIS A 53 1.61 18.65 8.80
N GLY A 54 2.36 17.58 8.52
CA GLY A 54 3.81 17.62 8.33
C GLY A 54 4.22 18.54 7.18
N LEU A 55 3.60 18.38 6.01
CA LEU A 55 3.82 19.26 4.85
C LEU A 55 3.39 20.70 5.13
N ALA A 56 2.24 20.89 5.81
CA ALA A 56 1.76 22.23 6.19
C ALA A 56 2.75 22.95 7.11
N ASN A 57 3.40 22.24 8.02
CA ASN A 57 4.45 22.79 8.88
C ASN A 57 5.68 23.24 8.08
N ILE A 58 6.08 22.49 7.05
CA ILE A 58 7.15 22.90 6.14
C ILE A 58 6.75 24.18 5.40
N VAL A 59 5.55 24.23 4.80
CA VAL A 59 5.03 25.41 4.10
C VAL A 59 4.98 26.61 5.03
N ARG A 60 4.47 26.44 6.27
CA ARG A 60 4.35 27.51 7.27
C ARG A 60 5.71 28.10 7.64
N ARG A 61 6.77 27.30 7.67
CA ARG A 61 8.12 27.76 7.97
C ARG A 61 8.64 28.76 6.94
N TYR A 62 8.19 28.65 5.68
CA TYR A 62 8.63 29.51 4.58
C TYR A 62 7.62 30.62 4.22
N SER A 63 6.30 30.40 4.44
CA SER A 63 5.25 31.27 3.89
C SER A 63 4.56 32.20 4.90
N ARG A 64 4.84 32.09 6.21
CA ARG A 64 4.18 32.84 7.31
C ARG A 64 2.64 32.71 7.33
N LEU A 65 2.07 31.72 6.67
CA LEU A 65 0.64 31.45 6.65
C LEU A 65 0.15 30.94 8.01
N SER A 66 -1.14 31.14 8.30
CA SER A 66 -1.77 30.49 9.46
C SER A 66 -1.81 28.97 9.30
N GLU A 67 -1.92 28.23 10.41
CA GLU A 67 -1.92 26.77 10.42
C GLU A 67 -3.04 26.20 9.53
N GLY A 68 -4.27 26.70 9.66
CA GLY A 68 -5.40 26.26 8.86
C GLY A 68 -5.25 26.53 7.36
N LEU A 69 -4.72 27.72 6.99
CA LEU A 69 -4.46 28.07 5.58
C LEU A 69 -3.37 27.18 4.98
N SER A 70 -2.33 26.86 5.74
CA SER A 70 -1.26 25.97 5.27
C SER A 70 -1.76 24.54 5.05
N VAL A 71 -2.60 24.00 5.95
CA VAL A 71 -3.23 22.69 5.80
C VAL A 71 -4.16 22.71 4.57
N LEU A 72 -4.99 23.73 4.41
CA LEU A 72 -5.88 23.85 3.26
C LEU A 72 -5.11 23.90 1.94
N LEU A 73 -4.08 24.74 1.86
CA LEU A 73 -3.23 24.87 0.66
C LEU A 73 -2.58 23.54 0.28
N VAL A 74 -1.95 22.86 1.25
CA VAL A 74 -1.31 21.56 1.02
C VAL A 74 -2.33 20.50 0.60
N SER A 75 -3.53 20.51 1.21
CA SER A 75 -4.59 19.58 0.85
C SER A 75 -5.09 19.79 -0.56
N VAL A 76 -5.36 21.06 -0.94
CA VAL A 76 -5.76 21.38 -2.32
C VAL A 76 -4.67 21.00 -3.31
N LEU A 77 -3.39 21.29 -2.99
CA LEU A 77 -2.27 20.92 -3.84
C LEU A 77 -2.17 19.39 -4.01
N LEU A 78 -2.27 18.62 -2.92
CA LEU A 78 -2.24 17.16 -2.96
C LEU A 78 -3.38 16.58 -3.79
N VAL A 79 -4.61 17.05 -3.57
CA VAL A 79 -5.78 16.60 -4.34
C VAL A 79 -5.61 16.95 -5.82
N THR A 80 -5.09 18.14 -6.12
CA THR A 80 -4.81 18.56 -7.51
C THR A 80 -3.74 17.67 -8.16
N ILE A 81 -2.65 17.37 -7.46
CA ILE A 81 -1.60 16.47 -7.96
C ILE A 81 -2.16 15.07 -8.21
N LEU A 82 -2.95 14.53 -7.27
CA LEU A 82 -3.57 13.22 -7.44
C LEU A 82 -4.56 13.20 -8.60
N ALA A 83 -5.43 14.21 -8.71
CA ALA A 83 -6.39 14.33 -9.81
C ALA A 83 -5.67 14.44 -11.17
N LEU A 84 -4.61 15.24 -11.24
CA LEU A 84 -3.79 15.37 -12.45
C LEU A 84 -3.08 14.07 -12.78
N SER A 85 -2.54 13.37 -11.78
CA SER A 85 -1.92 12.05 -11.98
C SER A 85 -2.92 11.04 -12.55
N VAL A 86 -4.13 10.96 -11.97
CA VAL A 86 -5.18 10.08 -12.49
C VAL A 86 -5.58 10.48 -13.91
N TRP A 87 -5.74 11.76 -14.19
CA TRP A 87 -6.10 12.26 -15.51
C TRP A 87 -5.03 11.94 -16.57
N LEU A 88 -3.75 12.05 -16.22
CA LEU A 88 -2.65 11.68 -17.12
C LEU A 88 -2.48 10.16 -17.27
N LEU A 89 -2.68 9.41 -16.19
CA LEU A 89 -2.48 7.96 -16.18
C LEU A 89 -3.63 7.21 -16.87
N ALA A 90 -4.88 7.63 -16.67
CA ALA A 90 -6.03 6.89 -17.14
C ALA A 90 -6.01 6.56 -18.65
N PRO A 91 -5.78 7.52 -19.57
CA PRO A 91 -5.68 7.22 -21.00
C PRO A 91 -4.46 6.35 -21.32
N SER A 92 -3.33 6.61 -20.68
CA SER A 92 -2.08 5.88 -20.93
C SER A 92 -2.14 4.44 -20.41
N VAL A 93 -2.76 4.20 -19.26
CA VAL A 93 -3.00 2.84 -18.74
C VAL A 93 -3.94 2.07 -19.67
N ALA A 94 -5.01 2.71 -20.17
CA ALA A 94 -5.91 2.09 -21.14
C ALA A 94 -5.16 1.71 -22.43
N GLU A 95 -4.28 2.58 -22.93
CA GLU A 95 -3.42 2.30 -24.10
C GLU A 95 -2.43 1.17 -23.82
N GLN A 96 -1.79 1.14 -22.64
CA GLN A 96 -0.90 0.04 -22.25
C GLN A 96 -1.63 -1.30 -22.20
N ILE A 97 -2.83 -1.34 -21.63
CA ILE A 97 -3.64 -2.57 -21.59
C ILE A 97 -3.97 -3.01 -23.02
N ARG A 98 -4.28 -2.07 -23.93
CA ARG A 98 -4.56 -2.37 -25.32
C ARG A 98 -3.32 -2.91 -26.04
N LEU A 99 -2.18 -2.24 -25.93
CA LEU A 99 -0.91 -2.68 -26.52
C LEU A 99 -0.51 -4.07 -26.00
N LEU A 100 -0.61 -4.29 -24.68
CA LEU A 100 -0.33 -5.58 -24.10
C LEU A 100 -1.28 -6.67 -24.63
N ARG A 101 -2.58 -6.37 -24.77
CA ARG A 101 -3.56 -7.33 -25.26
C ARG A 101 -3.34 -7.71 -26.73
N ASP A 102 -3.02 -6.70 -27.54
CA ASP A 102 -2.95 -6.87 -29.01
C ASP A 102 -1.55 -7.39 -29.44
N GLU A 103 -0.49 -6.99 -28.77
CA GLU A 103 0.89 -7.28 -29.18
C GLU A 103 1.59 -8.35 -28.34
N LEU A 104 1.13 -8.61 -27.09
CA LEU A 104 1.74 -9.62 -26.22
C LEU A 104 1.72 -11.02 -26.86
N PRO A 105 0.64 -11.48 -27.52
CA PRO A 105 0.63 -12.79 -28.17
C PRO A 105 1.68 -12.93 -29.27
N GLN A 106 1.82 -11.89 -30.12
CA GLN A 106 2.81 -11.89 -31.20
C GLN A 106 4.25 -11.84 -30.66
N SER A 107 4.45 -11.13 -29.56
CA SER A 107 5.75 -11.02 -28.91
C SER A 107 6.13 -12.33 -28.20
N ALA A 108 5.17 -13.00 -27.57
CA ALA A 108 5.36 -14.33 -26.99
C ALA A 108 5.75 -15.37 -28.08
N ASP A 109 5.16 -15.28 -29.28
CA ASP A 109 5.52 -16.13 -30.42
C ASP A 109 6.95 -15.84 -30.92
N LYS A 110 7.35 -14.58 -31.01
CA LYS A 110 8.72 -14.19 -31.39
C LYS A 110 9.76 -14.69 -30.37
N VAL A 111 9.42 -14.60 -29.10
CA VAL A 111 10.30 -15.07 -28.01
C VAL A 111 10.43 -16.57 -28.00
N SER A 112 9.30 -17.27 -28.12
CA SER A 112 9.33 -18.73 -28.18
C SER A 112 10.15 -19.20 -29.38
N ALA A 113 9.99 -18.56 -30.54
CA ALA A 113 10.82 -18.85 -31.72
C ALA A 113 12.31 -18.56 -31.50
N TYR A 114 12.64 -17.47 -30.78
CA TYR A 114 14.04 -17.15 -30.44
C TYR A 114 14.63 -18.14 -29.43
N LEU A 115 13.88 -18.47 -28.38
CA LEU A 115 14.32 -19.42 -27.34
C LEU A 115 14.43 -20.85 -27.87
N LEU A 116 13.62 -21.27 -28.81
CA LEU A 116 13.70 -22.59 -29.47
C LEU A 116 15.03 -22.82 -30.22
N ASN A 117 15.76 -21.77 -30.56
CA ASN A 117 17.10 -21.88 -31.14
C ASN A 117 18.17 -22.34 -30.12
N TYR A 118 17.85 -22.33 -28.81
CA TYR A 118 18.75 -22.73 -27.75
C TYR A 118 18.22 -23.99 -27.05
N SER A 119 19.10 -24.91 -26.70
CA SER A 119 18.73 -26.19 -26.03
C SER A 119 18.06 -25.99 -24.66
N TRP A 120 18.46 -24.98 -23.90
CA TRP A 120 17.85 -24.62 -22.62
C TRP A 120 16.50 -23.92 -22.81
N GLY A 121 16.30 -23.22 -23.92
CA GLY A 121 15.05 -22.53 -24.22
C GLY A 121 13.89 -23.48 -24.47
N ARG A 122 14.14 -24.67 -25.07
CA ARG A 122 13.12 -25.72 -25.25
C ARG A 122 12.55 -26.20 -23.92
N VAL A 123 13.40 -26.42 -22.93
CA VAL A 123 13.00 -26.90 -21.61
C VAL A 123 12.13 -25.87 -20.91
N ILE A 124 12.41 -24.58 -21.09
CA ILE A 124 11.61 -23.50 -20.51
C ILE A 124 10.25 -23.40 -21.20
N ILE A 125 10.22 -23.47 -22.53
CA ILE A 125 8.97 -23.34 -23.30
C ILE A 125 8.02 -24.51 -23.03
N GLU A 126 8.54 -25.73 -22.90
CA GLU A 126 7.74 -26.91 -22.54
C GLU A 126 7.09 -26.81 -21.15
N GLN A 127 7.62 -25.99 -20.25
CA GLN A 127 7.08 -25.74 -18.91
C GLN A 127 6.18 -24.49 -18.83
N LEU A 128 6.19 -23.65 -19.87
CA LEU A 128 5.30 -22.48 -19.93
C LEU A 128 3.89 -22.90 -20.41
N PRO A 129 2.85 -22.30 -19.82
CA PRO A 129 1.49 -22.49 -20.32
C PRO A 129 1.43 -22.09 -21.79
N SER A 130 0.63 -22.79 -22.59
CA SER A 130 0.44 -22.47 -24.01
C SER A 130 -0.09 -21.03 -24.18
N ASN A 131 0.23 -20.37 -25.31
CA ASN A 131 -0.24 -19.01 -25.58
C ASN A 131 -1.77 -18.89 -25.46
N SER A 132 -2.51 -19.94 -25.82
CA SER A 132 -3.97 -20.02 -25.65
C SER A 132 -4.38 -20.02 -24.16
N GLU A 133 -3.66 -20.72 -23.30
CA GLU A 133 -3.92 -20.74 -21.85
C GLU A 133 -3.54 -19.39 -21.19
N ILE A 134 -2.48 -18.73 -21.67
CA ILE A 134 -2.10 -17.41 -21.17
C ILE A 134 -3.16 -16.39 -21.58
N ILE A 135 -3.61 -16.40 -22.83
CA ILE A 135 -4.66 -15.51 -23.35
C ILE A 135 -5.99 -15.80 -22.66
N GLU A 136 -6.34 -17.06 -22.46
CA GLU A 136 -7.54 -17.46 -21.73
C GLU A 136 -7.46 -17.05 -20.25
N LYS A 137 -6.33 -17.23 -19.59
CA LYS A 137 -6.10 -16.74 -18.23
C LYS A 137 -6.10 -15.22 -18.15
N VAL A 138 -5.57 -14.50 -19.11
CA VAL A 138 -5.63 -13.03 -19.18
C VAL A 138 -7.05 -12.54 -19.48
N ASN A 139 -7.76 -13.18 -20.38
CA ASN A 139 -9.16 -12.83 -20.70
C ASN A 139 -10.15 -13.29 -19.60
N ASN A 140 -9.94 -14.48 -19.04
CA ASN A 140 -10.73 -15.03 -17.92
C ASN A 140 -10.16 -14.64 -16.56
N SER A 141 -9.00 -13.95 -16.51
CA SER A 141 -8.40 -13.61 -15.23
C SER A 141 -9.35 -12.70 -14.48
N SER A 142 -9.89 -13.27 -13.42
CA SER A 142 -10.49 -12.52 -12.31
C SER A 142 -9.59 -11.37 -11.81
N PHE A 143 -8.37 -11.25 -12.30
CA PHE A 143 -7.46 -10.13 -12.03
C PHE A 143 -7.89 -8.87 -12.79
N LEU A 144 -8.11 -8.92 -14.12
CA LEU A 144 -8.65 -7.78 -14.88
C LEU A 144 -10.10 -7.48 -14.51
N SER A 145 -10.92 -8.50 -14.26
CA SER A 145 -12.28 -8.32 -13.75
C SER A 145 -12.29 -7.89 -12.27
N ARG A 146 -11.32 -8.29 -11.46
CA ARG A 146 -11.16 -7.77 -10.10
C ARG A 146 -10.60 -6.36 -10.10
N VAL A 147 -9.58 -6.05 -10.88
CA VAL A 147 -9.10 -4.67 -11.07
C VAL A 147 -10.19 -3.81 -11.71
N GLY A 148 -10.86 -4.28 -12.76
CA GLY A 148 -12.03 -3.62 -13.35
C GLY A 148 -13.25 -3.62 -12.42
N GLY A 149 -13.45 -4.65 -11.61
CA GLY A 149 -14.50 -4.75 -10.58
C GLY A 149 -14.28 -3.79 -9.41
N TYR A 150 -13.05 -3.57 -8.99
CA TYR A 150 -12.70 -2.49 -8.05
C TYR A 150 -12.95 -1.11 -8.69
N PHE A 151 -12.77 -0.96 -10.00
CA PHE A 151 -13.15 0.25 -10.74
C PHE A 151 -14.65 0.33 -11.07
N SER A 152 -15.38 -0.78 -11.15
CA SER A 152 -16.84 -0.76 -11.39
C SER A 152 -17.67 -0.49 -10.13
N THR A 153 -17.10 -0.67 -8.93
CA THR A 153 -17.57 -0.06 -7.69
C THR A 153 -17.01 1.37 -7.53
N THR A 154 -16.88 2.11 -8.64
CA THR A 154 -16.33 3.45 -8.70
C THR A 154 -16.94 4.37 -7.63
N LEU A 155 -18.23 4.23 -7.37
CA LEU A 155 -18.92 5.00 -6.33
C LEU A 155 -18.40 4.67 -4.92
N GLY A 156 -18.15 3.40 -4.60
CA GLY A 156 -17.63 2.98 -3.30
C GLY A 156 -16.18 3.44 -3.06
N VAL A 157 -15.33 3.31 -4.07
CA VAL A 157 -13.93 3.76 -3.98
C VAL A 157 -13.85 5.29 -3.85
N ILE A 158 -14.62 6.02 -4.66
CA ILE A 158 -14.70 7.49 -4.58
C ILE A 158 -15.23 7.90 -3.21
N THR A 159 -16.26 7.23 -2.69
CA THR A 159 -16.82 7.51 -1.37
C THR A 159 -15.80 7.28 -0.26
N ASN A 160 -15.06 6.16 -0.29
CA ASN A 160 -14.03 5.86 0.70
C ASN A 160 -12.87 6.86 0.64
N ILE A 161 -12.41 7.25 -0.55
CA ILE A 161 -11.39 8.28 -0.73
C ILE A 161 -11.90 9.63 -0.22
N ALA A 162 -13.13 10.02 -0.55
CA ALA A 162 -13.74 11.27 -0.10
C ALA A 162 -13.89 11.29 1.43
N LEU A 163 -14.35 10.19 2.04
CA LEU A 163 -14.42 10.05 3.50
C LEU A 163 -13.04 10.12 4.14
N MET A 164 -12.04 9.43 3.58
CA MET A 164 -10.66 9.46 4.08
C MET A 164 -10.08 10.87 4.00
N LEU A 165 -10.28 11.60 2.89
CA LEU A 165 -9.86 12.99 2.72
C LEU A 165 -10.59 13.90 3.71
N LEU A 166 -11.90 13.76 3.88
CA LEU A 166 -12.69 14.55 4.82
C LEU A 166 -12.19 14.34 6.26
N LEU A 167 -12.05 13.08 6.69
CA LEU A 167 -11.55 12.74 8.02
C LEU A 167 -10.12 13.26 8.22
N SER A 168 -9.25 13.13 7.22
CA SER A 168 -7.88 13.62 7.31
C SER A 168 -7.80 15.13 7.44
N LEU A 169 -8.67 15.89 6.76
CA LEU A 169 -8.76 17.34 6.90
C LEU A 169 -9.14 17.76 8.31
N TYR A 170 -10.17 17.13 8.90
CA TYR A 170 -10.57 17.41 10.28
C TYR A 170 -9.45 17.08 11.28
N LEU A 171 -8.82 15.90 11.13
CA LEU A 171 -7.73 15.48 11.99
C LEU A 171 -6.49 16.38 11.86
N ALA A 172 -6.17 16.82 10.64
CA ALA A 172 -5.02 17.69 10.37
C ALA A 172 -5.24 19.12 10.84
N SER A 173 -6.49 19.62 10.83
CA SER A 173 -6.83 20.98 11.24
C SER A 173 -6.72 21.18 12.74
N GLU A 174 -7.12 20.18 13.54
CA GLU A 174 -7.13 20.28 15.01
C GLU A 174 -6.56 19.03 15.69
N PRO A 175 -5.30 18.63 15.44
CA PRO A 175 -4.76 17.40 15.98
C PRO A 175 -4.76 17.32 17.50
N LYS A 176 -4.56 18.46 18.16
CA LYS A 176 -4.57 18.58 19.64
C LYS A 176 -5.92 18.23 20.26
N THR A 177 -7.02 18.51 19.59
CA THR A 177 -8.37 18.19 20.06
C THR A 177 -8.58 16.68 20.12
N TYR A 178 -8.17 15.96 19.08
CA TYR A 178 -8.30 14.50 18.99
C TYR A 178 -7.34 13.77 19.95
N ILE A 179 -6.08 14.21 20.04
CA ILE A 179 -5.11 13.66 20.99
C ILE A 179 -5.61 13.84 22.44
N ARG A 180 -6.09 15.03 22.81
CA ARG A 180 -6.67 15.26 24.14
C ARG A 180 -7.93 14.43 24.40
N GLY A 181 -8.78 14.27 23.39
CA GLY A 181 -9.95 13.40 23.48
C GLY A 181 -9.57 11.95 23.77
N PHE A 182 -8.62 11.42 23.04
CA PHE A 182 -8.12 10.04 23.20
C PHE A 182 -7.42 9.85 24.55
N THR A 183 -6.59 10.79 24.98
CA THR A 183 -5.88 10.69 26.28
C THR A 183 -6.82 10.70 27.47
N LYS A 184 -8.03 11.31 27.35
CA LYS A 184 -9.05 11.30 28.43
C LYS A 184 -9.60 9.90 28.72
N LEU A 185 -9.47 8.95 27.80
CA LEU A 185 -9.89 7.55 28.02
C LEU A 185 -8.99 6.81 29.02
N PHE A 186 -7.81 7.37 29.35
CA PHE A 186 -6.85 6.77 30.26
C PHE A 186 -6.92 7.40 31.66
N PRO A 187 -6.49 6.65 32.72
CA PRO A 187 -6.37 7.19 34.08
C PRO A 187 -5.50 8.44 34.12
N LEU A 188 -5.81 9.38 35.03
CA LEU A 188 -5.14 10.67 35.13
C LEU A 188 -3.60 10.57 35.19
N GLU A 189 -3.10 9.59 35.95
CA GLU A 189 -1.67 9.34 36.14
C GLU A 189 -0.94 8.97 34.84
N ARG A 190 -1.62 8.32 33.90
CA ARG A 190 -1.03 7.83 32.64
C ARG A 190 -1.25 8.77 31.45
N ARG A 191 -2.09 9.80 31.58
CA ARG A 191 -2.43 10.71 30.48
C ARG A 191 -1.22 11.40 29.88
N GLY A 192 -0.28 11.83 30.71
CA GLY A 192 0.95 12.47 30.27
C GLY A 192 1.76 11.53 29.38
N ARG A 193 2.00 10.30 29.85
CA ARG A 193 2.77 9.29 29.12
C ARG A 193 2.11 8.88 27.80
N VAL A 194 0.79 8.66 27.82
CA VAL A 194 0.03 8.35 26.59
C VAL A 194 0.10 9.50 25.59
N SER A 195 0.01 10.75 26.04
CA SER A 195 0.16 11.91 25.17
C SER A 195 1.55 11.98 24.52
N GLU A 196 2.60 11.74 25.30
CA GLU A 196 3.98 11.70 24.82
C GLU A 196 4.18 10.64 23.73
N ILE A 197 3.70 9.41 23.96
CA ILE A 197 3.76 8.31 22.99
C ILE A 197 3.02 8.66 21.69
N LEU A 198 1.83 9.26 21.78
CA LEU A 198 1.08 9.68 20.60
C LEU A 198 1.81 10.75 19.77
N TYR A 199 2.51 11.68 20.45
CA TYR A 199 3.34 12.67 19.76
C TYR A 199 4.56 12.02 19.09
N GLU A 200 5.23 11.09 19.75
CA GLU A 200 6.37 10.33 19.23
C GLU A 200 5.97 9.51 17.99
N ILE A 201 4.83 8.79 18.05
CA ILE A 201 4.26 8.10 16.88
C ILE A 201 3.97 9.09 15.74
N GLY A 202 3.33 10.21 16.04
CA GLY A 202 2.99 11.24 15.07
C GLY A 202 4.23 11.83 14.39
N GLU A 203 5.28 12.11 15.14
CA GLU A 203 6.53 12.64 14.63
C GLU A 203 7.26 11.61 13.75
N THR A 204 7.40 10.36 14.23
CA THR A 204 8.00 9.27 13.48
C THR A 204 7.29 9.03 12.16
N LEU A 205 5.96 8.93 12.18
CA LEU A 205 5.16 8.74 10.96
C LEU A 205 5.23 9.94 10.03
N SER A 206 5.28 11.16 10.55
CA SER A 206 5.40 12.38 9.74
C SER A 206 6.70 12.38 8.92
N TRP A 207 7.83 12.12 9.58
CA TRP A 207 9.14 12.04 8.92
C TRP A 207 9.20 10.88 7.93
N TRP A 208 8.66 9.72 8.31
CA TRP A 208 8.59 8.56 7.43
C TRP A 208 7.76 8.85 6.16
N LEU A 209 6.56 9.43 6.31
CA LEU A 209 5.67 9.75 5.19
C LEU A 209 6.27 10.80 4.25
N ILE A 210 6.89 11.86 4.80
CA ILE A 210 7.56 12.90 4.01
C ILE A 210 8.75 12.30 3.26
N GLY A 211 9.58 11.52 3.95
CA GLY A 211 10.71 10.82 3.34
C GLY A 211 10.26 9.86 2.25
N LYS A 212 9.18 9.09 2.50
CA LYS A 212 8.62 8.16 1.50
C LYS A 212 8.03 8.91 0.30
N GLY A 213 7.35 10.02 0.52
CA GLY A 213 6.88 10.90 -0.56
C GLY A 213 8.02 11.44 -1.43
N ALA A 214 9.12 11.87 -0.81
CA ALA A 214 10.31 12.30 -1.54
C ALA A 214 10.95 11.14 -2.33
N SER A 215 11.04 9.94 -1.75
CA SER A 215 11.49 8.72 -2.43
C SER A 215 10.62 8.39 -3.65
N MET A 216 9.30 8.45 -3.51
CA MET A 216 8.34 8.22 -4.60
C MET A 216 8.59 9.16 -5.78
N LEU A 217 8.77 10.45 -5.51
CA LEU A 217 9.10 11.44 -6.55
C LEU A 217 10.43 11.13 -7.21
N PHE A 218 11.45 10.83 -6.41
CA PHE A 218 12.79 10.52 -6.92
C PHE A 218 12.78 9.29 -7.83
N ILE A 219 12.16 8.19 -7.38
CA ILE A 219 12.05 6.95 -8.15
C ILE A 219 11.23 7.18 -9.42
N GLY A 220 10.11 7.89 -9.32
CA GLY A 220 9.27 8.20 -10.46
C GLY A 220 9.99 8.98 -11.54
N VAL A 221 10.71 10.04 -11.15
CA VAL A 221 11.48 10.88 -12.08
C VAL A 221 12.66 10.10 -12.68
N LEU A 222 13.42 9.36 -11.86
CA LEU A 222 14.57 8.60 -12.32
C LEU A 222 14.16 7.49 -13.30
N THR A 223 13.09 6.78 -12.98
CA THR A 223 12.52 5.76 -13.87
C THR A 223 12.00 6.36 -15.16
N TRP A 224 11.26 7.47 -15.10
CA TRP A 224 10.81 8.19 -16.29
C TRP A 224 11.97 8.59 -17.21
N ILE A 225 12.99 9.23 -16.67
CA ILE A 225 14.17 9.65 -17.45
C ILE A 225 14.87 8.43 -18.05
N GLY A 226 15.13 7.39 -17.27
CA GLY A 226 15.78 6.18 -17.73
C GLY A 226 15.02 5.47 -18.86
N LEU A 227 13.70 5.30 -18.70
CA LEU A 227 12.83 4.69 -19.72
C LEU A 227 12.76 5.56 -20.99
N SER A 228 12.77 6.90 -20.84
CA SER A 228 12.80 7.83 -21.97
C SER A 228 14.11 7.73 -22.77
N ILE A 229 15.25 7.56 -22.09
CA ILE A 229 16.56 7.37 -22.75
C ILE A 229 16.61 6.03 -23.49
N ILE A 230 16.03 4.97 -22.93
CA ILE A 230 15.95 3.64 -23.58
C ILE A 230 14.99 3.68 -24.77
N GLY A 231 14.06 4.63 -24.82
CA GLY A 231 13.05 4.74 -25.90
C GLY A 231 11.78 3.93 -25.65
N VAL A 232 11.53 3.51 -24.41
CA VAL A 232 10.32 2.75 -24.05
C VAL A 232 9.08 3.64 -24.21
N PRO A 233 8.02 3.19 -24.91
CA PRO A 233 6.80 3.95 -25.03
C PRO A 233 6.15 4.19 -23.66
N LEU A 234 5.43 5.32 -23.55
CA LEU A 234 4.73 5.69 -22.29
C LEU A 234 5.65 5.80 -21.07
N ALA A 235 6.91 6.17 -21.27
CA ALA A 235 7.93 6.27 -20.21
C ALA A 235 7.49 7.13 -19.01
N LEU A 236 6.80 8.27 -19.25
CA LEU A 236 6.26 9.13 -18.19
C LEU A 236 5.23 8.37 -17.33
N THR A 237 4.33 7.65 -17.96
CA THR A 237 3.29 6.86 -17.27
C THR A 237 3.90 5.75 -16.42
N LEU A 238 4.87 5.02 -16.99
CA LEU A 238 5.59 3.97 -16.28
C LEU A 238 6.40 4.54 -15.10
N GLY A 239 7.02 5.69 -15.27
CA GLY A 239 7.70 6.40 -14.21
C GLY A 239 6.75 6.84 -13.08
N LEU A 240 5.58 7.38 -13.42
CA LEU A 240 4.55 7.74 -12.43
C LEU A 240 4.03 6.49 -11.67
N ILE A 241 3.80 5.39 -12.38
CA ILE A 241 3.40 4.11 -11.78
C ILE A 241 4.50 3.60 -10.84
N ALA A 242 5.77 3.64 -11.28
CA ALA A 242 6.89 3.23 -10.45
C ALA A 242 7.02 4.08 -9.18
N GLY A 243 6.89 5.40 -9.30
CA GLY A 243 6.87 6.32 -8.17
C GLY A 243 5.73 6.03 -7.19
N LEU A 244 4.51 5.87 -7.69
CA LEU A 244 3.34 5.59 -6.84
C LEU A 244 3.45 4.22 -6.15
N LEU A 245 3.80 3.17 -6.90
CA LEU A 245 3.94 1.82 -6.35
C LEU A 245 5.11 1.70 -5.38
N SER A 246 6.15 2.53 -5.50
CA SER A 246 7.28 2.54 -4.56
C SER A 246 6.87 2.88 -3.12
N PHE A 247 5.64 3.39 -2.89
CA PHE A 247 5.07 3.52 -1.55
C PHE A 247 5.07 2.18 -0.79
N ILE A 248 4.89 1.07 -1.51
CA ILE A 248 4.93 -0.28 -0.96
C ILE A 248 6.37 -0.80 -1.05
N PRO A 249 7.15 -0.84 0.04
CA PRO A 249 8.51 -1.35 0.01
C PRO A 249 8.56 -2.79 -0.49
N ASN A 250 9.62 -3.17 -1.16
CA ASN A 250 9.89 -4.49 -1.74
C ASN A 250 8.96 -4.88 -2.90
N PHE A 251 7.65 -4.74 -2.76
CA PHE A 251 6.68 -5.14 -3.78
C PHE A 251 6.49 -4.09 -4.88
N GLY A 252 6.56 -2.81 -4.54
CA GLY A 252 6.34 -1.70 -5.48
C GLY A 252 7.26 -1.75 -6.69
N PRO A 253 8.59 -1.81 -6.51
CA PRO A 253 9.54 -1.92 -7.62
C PRO A 253 9.29 -3.12 -8.52
N ILE A 254 8.98 -4.29 -7.94
CA ILE A 254 8.69 -5.51 -8.71
C ILE A 254 7.41 -5.33 -9.54
N LEU A 255 6.34 -4.84 -8.92
CA LEU A 255 5.05 -4.63 -9.59
C LEU A 255 5.15 -3.60 -10.72
N SER A 256 5.95 -2.55 -10.54
CA SER A 256 6.14 -1.51 -11.56
C SER A 256 7.09 -1.94 -12.68
N ALA A 257 8.05 -2.83 -12.40
CA ALA A 257 8.96 -3.36 -13.41
C ALA A 257 8.24 -4.25 -14.43
N VAL A 258 7.21 -5.00 -14.02
CA VAL A 258 6.51 -5.94 -14.91
C VAL A 258 5.96 -5.26 -16.17
N PRO A 259 5.11 -4.22 -16.11
CA PRO A 259 4.59 -3.57 -17.32
C PRO A 259 5.70 -2.90 -18.14
N ALA A 260 6.72 -2.33 -17.51
CA ALA A 260 7.84 -1.72 -18.21
C ALA A 260 8.67 -2.74 -19.01
N LEU A 261 8.95 -3.90 -18.40
CA LEU A 261 9.67 -5.00 -19.03
C LEU A 261 8.86 -5.59 -20.20
N LEU A 262 7.55 -5.78 -20.02
CA LEU A 262 6.68 -6.31 -21.06
C LEU A 262 6.63 -5.39 -22.28
N LEU A 263 6.48 -4.08 -22.08
CA LEU A 263 6.49 -3.10 -23.18
C LEU A 263 7.85 -3.01 -23.87
N ALA A 264 8.95 -3.01 -23.11
CA ALA A 264 10.29 -3.01 -23.69
C ALA A 264 10.56 -4.31 -24.49
N PHE A 265 10.01 -5.42 -24.01
CA PHE A 265 10.17 -6.72 -24.66
C PHE A 265 9.41 -6.83 -25.99
N ILE A 266 8.27 -6.15 -26.14
CA ILE A 266 7.55 -6.02 -27.42
C ILE A 266 8.45 -5.42 -28.50
N ASP A 267 9.27 -4.42 -28.12
CA ASP A 267 10.23 -3.79 -29.03
C ASP A 267 11.40 -4.75 -29.33
N SER A 268 12.15 -5.11 -28.30
CA SER A 268 13.24 -6.08 -28.44
C SER A 268 13.67 -6.72 -27.11
N PRO A 269 14.22 -7.96 -27.10
CA PRO A 269 14.83 -8.55 -25.91
C PRO A 269 15.95 -7.69 -25.31
N THR A 270 16.68 -6.96 -26.16
CA THR A 270 17.76 -6.06 -25.75
C THR A 270 17.22 -4.85 -24.99
N SER A 271 16.13 -4.25 -25.45
CA SER A 271 15.44 -3.17 -24.75
C SER A 271 14.94 -3.63 -23.38
N ALA A 272 14.41 -4.84 -23.26
CA ALA A 272 14.00 -5.44 -21.99
C ALA A 272 15.17 -5.60 -21.02
N LEU A 273 16.36 -6.01 -21.50
CA LEU A 273 17.58 -6.09 -20.69
C LEU A 273 18.01 -4.72 -20.16
N TYR A 274 17.95 -3.69 -20.99
CA TYR A 274 18.25 -2.31 -20.53
C TYR A 274 17.27 -1.84 -19.48
N VAL A 275 15.96 -2.12 -19.63
CA VAL A 275 14.93 -1.79 -18.64
C VAL A 275 15.16 -2.56 -17.34
N LEU A 276 15.51 -3.85 -17.40
CA LEU A 276 15.86 -4.63 -16.22
C LEU A 276 17.05 -4.00 -15.48
N GLY A 277 18.11 -3.66 -16.22
CA GLY A 277 19.28 -2.97 -15.69
C GLY A 277 18.91 -1.62 -15.04
N LEU A 278 18.04 -0.85 -15.66
CA LEU A 278 17.52 0.41 -15.11
C LEU A 278 16.80 0.18 -13.76
N PHE A 279 15.87 -0.77 -13.69
CA PHE A 279 15.14 -1.04 -12.45
C PHE A 279 16.06 -1.54 -11.34
N ILE A 280 17.04 -2.40 -11.64
CA ILE A 280 18.06 -2.80 -10.67
C ILE A 280 18.88 -1.60 -10.21
N PHE A 281 19.29 -0.71 -11.12
CA PHE A 281 20.03 0.50 -10.79
C PHE A 281 19.23 1.44 -9.90
N VAL A 282 17.98 1.71 -10.23
CA VAL A 282 17.07 2.52 -9.42
C VAL A 282 16.90 1.92 -8.03
N GLN A 283 16.72 0.59 -7.94
CA GLN A 283 16.58 -0.12 -6.67
C GLN A 283 17.86 -0.04 -5.82
N LEU A 284 19.04 -0.15 -6.43
CA LEU A 284 20.31 0.01 -5.72
C LEU A 284 20.46 1.43 -5.15
N ILE A 285 20.06 2.46 -5.88
CA ILE A 285 20.07 3.83 -5.38
C ILE A 285 19.04 3.99 -4.23
N GLU A 286 17.83 3.48 -4.40
CA GLU A 286 16.81 3.55 -3.34
C GLU A 286 17.32 2.90 -2.06
N SER A 287 17.79 1.67 -2.12
CA SER A 287 18.18 0.90 -0.94
C SER A 287 19.45 1.40 -0.25
N ASN A 288 20.41 1.95 -1.00
CA ASN A 288 21.70 2.36 -0.43
C ASN A 288 21.81 3.86 -0.13
N LEU A 289 20.99 4.71 -0.75
CA LEU A 289 21.04 6.15 -0.54
C LEU A 289 19.74 6.68 0.08
N VAL A 290 18.59 6.40 -0.54
CA VAL A 290 17.32 7.03 -0.14
C VAL A 290 16.78 6.44 1.16
N THR A 291 16.73 5.12 1.26
CA THR A 291 16.22 4.42 2.45
C THR A 291 17.02 4.78 3.71
N PRO A 292 18.37 4.74 3.75
CA PRO A 292 19.12 5.14 4.94
C PRO A 292 18.94 6.61 5.34
N MET A 293 18.69 7.50 4.37
CA MET A 293 18.41 8.92 4.67
C MET A 293 17.07 9.09 5.40
N ILE A 294 16.08 8.29 5.06
CA ILE A 294 14.76 8.29 5.71
C ILE A 294 14.87 7.64 7.09
N GLU A 295 15.50 6.49 7.19
CA GLU A 295 15.60 5.70 8.42
C GLU A 295 16.37 6.41 9.54
N ARG A 296 17.33 7.28 9.22
CA ARG A 296 18.04 8.09 10.21
C ARG A 296 17.14 8.98 11.07
N GLN A 297 15.94 9.30 10.60
CA GLN A 297 14.99 10.18 11.30
C GLN A 297 13.71 9.43 11.74
N THR A 298 13.71 8.12 11.57
CA THR A 298 12.56 7.24 11.89
C THR A 298 13.02 6.00 12.61
N VAL A 299 12.12 5.07 12.88
CA VAL A 299 12.44 3.76 13.47
C VAL A 299 12.98 2.84 12.38
N GLU A 300 14.09 2.15 12.68
CA GLU A 300 14.60 1.08 11.81
C GLU A 300 13.58 -0.06 11.73
N LEU A 301 13.16 -0.37 10.52
CA LEU A 301 12.21 -1.45 10.25
C LEU A 301 12.95 -2.67 9.70
N PRO A 302 13.12 -3.74 10.49
CA PRO A 302 13.79 -4.94 10.02
C PRO A 302 13.12 -5.51 8.76
N PRO A 303 13.87 -5.80 7.68
CA PRO A 303 13.29 -6.23 6.40
C PRO A 303 12.38 -7.46 6.52
N VAL A 304 12.75 -8.43 7.36
CA VAL A 304 11.94 -9.63 7.59
C VAL A 304 10.58 -9.29 8.18
N LEU A 305 10.54 -8.42 9.21
CA LEU A 305 9.28 -7.99 9.81
C LEU A 305 8.42 -7.21 8.82
N THR A 306 9.04 -6.37 8.00
CA THR A 306 8.35 -5.62 6.95
C THR A 306 7.69 -6.55 5.94
N ILE A 307 8.42 -7.54 5.40
CA ILE A 307 7.88 -8.50 4.43
C ILE A 307 6.79 -9.36 5.06
N VAL A 308 7.01 -9.88 6.28
CA VAL A 308 6.01 -10.71 6.98
C VAL A 308 4.73 -9.93 7.26
N SER A 309 4.84 -8.68 7.75
CA SER A 309 3.68 -7.83 7.99
C SER A 309 2.92 -7.50 6.71
N GLN A 310 3.64 -7.24 5.61
CA GLN A 310 3.04 -7.00 4.29
C GLN A 310 2.28 -8.23 3.79
N LEU A 311 2.88 -9.42 3.85
CA LEU A 311 2.22 -10.65 3.44
C LEU A 311 1.01 -10.97 4.33
N ALA A 312 1.15 -10.85 5.65
CA ALA A 312 0.06 -11.12 6.59
C ALA A 312 -1.14 -10.19 6.36
N LEU A 313 -0.90 -8.88 6.25
CA LEU A 313 -1.97 -7.91 6.03
C LEU A 313 -2.54 -7.99 4.61
N ALA A 314 -1.72 -8.33 3.60
CA ALA A 314 -2.22 -8.58 2.25
C ALA A 314 -3.17 -9.78 2.19
N LEU A 315 -2.89 -10.86 2.92
CA LEU A 315 -3.76 -12.04 3.01
C LEU A 315 -5.05 -11.75 3.78
N LEU A 316 -4.98 -10.92 4.83
CA LEU A 316 -6.13 -10.61 5.68
C LEU A 316 -7.09 -9.60 5.05
N VAL A 317 -6.56 -8.54 4.44
CA VAL A 317 -7.34 -7.36 4.01
C VAL A 317 -7.04 -6.95 2.56
N GLY A 318 -6.23 -7.72 1.86
CA GLY A 318 -5.92 -7.44 0.45
C GLY A 318 -4.97 -6.25 0.24
N ALA A 319 -5.17 -5.53 -0.87
CA ALA A 319 -4.29 -4.44 -1.29
C ALA A 319 -4.17 -3.30 -0.26
N VAL A 320 -5.25 -2.97 0.44
CA VAL A 320 -5.24 -1.93 1.48
C VAL A 320 -4.34 -2.35 2.65
N GLY A 321 -4.40 -3.62 3.05
CA GLY A 321 -3.51 -4.18 4.06
C GLY A 321 -2.04 -4.12 3.66
N LEU A 322 -1.74 -4.44 2.39
CA LEU A 322 -0.38 -4.37 1.85
C LEU A 322 0.18 -2.93 1.89
N ILE A 323 -0.63 -1.94 1.51
CA ILE A 323 -0.26 -0.52 1.53
C ILE A 323 -0.01 -0.03 2.96
N LEU A 324 -0.89 -0.38 3.89
CA LEU A 324 -0.83 0.10 5.28
C LEU A 324 0.11 -0.72 6.18
N ALA A 325 0.64 -1.85 5.72
CA ALA A 325 1.48 -2.75 6.52
C ALA A 325 2.70 -2.06 7.12
N THR A 326 3.45 -1.32 6.31
CA THR A 326 4.67 -0.66 6.76
C THR A 326 4.41 0.44 7.82
N PRO A 327 3.45 1.36 7.64
CA PRO A 327 3.15 2.34 8.68
C PRO A 327 2.52 1.70 9.93
N ILE A 328 1.76 0.61 9.81
CA ILE A 328 1.26 -0.13 10.99
C ILE A 328 2.45 -0.74 11.76
N LEU A 329 3.39 -1.36 11.04
CA LEU A 329 4.61 -1.91 11.66
C LEU A 329 5.42 -0.80 12.35
N ALA A 330 5.56 0.38 11.74
CA ALA A 330 6.25 1.50 12.35
C ALA A 330 5.60 1.92 13.69
N VAL A 331 4.27 2.01 13.74
CA VAL A 331 3.54 2.29 14.99
C VAL A 331 3.80 1.20 16.03
N VAL A 332 3.72 -0.07 15.65
CA VAL A 332 3.98 -1.20 16.55
C VAL A 332 5.41 -1.14 17.09
N MET A 333 6.39 -0.83 16.26
CA MET A 333 7.79 -0.71 16.69
C MET A 333 8.00 0.43 17.67
N VAL A 334 7.42 1.61 17.44
CA VAL A 334 7.45 2.72 18.41
C VAL A 334 6.81 2.30 19.73
N LEU A 335 5.64 1.66 19.70
CA LEU A 335 4.97 1.18 20.92
C LEU A 335 5.81 0.16 21.68
N VAL A 336 6.44 -0.80 21.00
CA VAL A 336 7.31 -1.79 21.62
C VAL A 336 8.54 -1.12 22.23
N GLN A 337 9.19 -0.20 21.50
CA GLN A 337 10.36 0.50 22.00
C GLN A 337 10.04 1.34 23.24
N THR A 338 8.94 2.08 23.21
CA THR A 338 8.60 3.04 24.25
C THR A 338 7.95 2.36 25.48
N LEU A 339 6.93 1.48 25.23
CA LEU A 339 6.18 0.86 26.35
C LEU A 339 6.87 -0.37 26.94
N TYR A 340 7.59 -1.14 26.11
CA TYR A 340 8.19 -2.38 26.60
C TYR A 340 9.68 -2.24 26.89
N ILE A 341 10.46 -1.70 25.95
CA ILE A 341 11.92 -1.62 26.13
C ILE A 341 12.26 -0.53 27.15
N GLN A 342 11.71 0.68 27.01
CA GLN A 342 12.04 1.81 27.88
C GLN A 342 11.32 1.73 29.24
N ASP A 343 10.02 1.39 29.27
CA ASP A 343 9.23 1.45 30.51
C ASP A 343 9.31 0.16 31.36
N VAL A 344 9.60 -1.01 30.75
CA VAL A 344 9.63 -2.32 31.44
C VAL A 344 11.04 -2.87 31.62
N LEU A 345 11.87 -2.75 30.58
CA LEU A 345 13.24 -3.31 30.60
C LEU A 345 14.28 -2.28 31.09
N GLY A 346 13.96 -0.98 31.07
CA GLY A 346 14.79 0.10 31.59
C GLY A 346 15.79 0.61 30.63
#